data_202aae91877f81312a014ed20b7854c9
#
_entry.id   202aae91877f81312a014ed20b7854c9
#
_cell.length_a   1.000
_cell.length_b   1.000
_cell.length_c   1.000
_cell.angle_alpha   90.00
_cell.angle_beta   90.00
_cell.angle_gamma   90.00
#
_symmetry.space_group_name_H-M   'P 1'
#
loop_
_entity.id
_entity.type
_entity.pdbx_description
1 polymer ?
#
loop_
_entity_poly.entity_id
_entity_poly.type
_entity_poly.pdbx_seq_one_letter_code
_entity_poly.pdbx_strand_id
1 'polypeptide(L)'
;MRSNVLIPNAQIYSVDTDLPWTELAAIPETYYTAFCSVENLRISAEHSVLVRGGASGVGVAALRLLRGKYPDMRIDGITRRADMRSSLLAEGYTDIVIDRDGRLETERSYDRILELIDPAVIKDSMKHLCRFGILCSTGQLGGKWYLEQFDLIIDLAEDSYLTSFYSGNVREERLNELFAYIDRYRVRIRPEKIFSLSEIIDAHRYLESRTGFGKVVIVI
;
A
#
# COMPACT_ATOMS: atom_id res chain seq x y z
N MET A 1 12.70 14.51 -19.45
CA MET A 1 12.35 13.10 -19.73
C MET A 1 12.53 12.80 -21.21
N ARG A 2 12.79 11.56 -21.58
CA ARG A 2 12.88 11.14 -22.98
C ARG A 2 11.56 10.48 -23.38
N SER A 3 11.15 10.66 -24.63
CA SER A 3 9.99 9.97 -25.22
C SER A 3 10.26 8.48 -25.48
N ASN A 4 11.52 8.05 -25.42
CA ASN A 4 11.94 6.66 -25.59
C ASN A 4 12.78 6.23 -24.39
N VAL A 5 12.59 4.97 -23.99
CA VAL A 5 13.34 4.34 -22.90
C VAL A 5 13.89 3.00 -23.38
N LEU A 6 15.10 2.66 -22.94
CA LEU A 6 15.68 1.33 -23.13
C LEU A 6 15.46 0.51 -21.87
N ILE A 7 14.76 -0.62 -22.01
CA ILE A 7 14.41 -1.50 -20.90
C ILE A 7 14.93 -2.91 -21.24
N PRO A 8 15.51 -3.65 -20.27
CA PRO A 8 15.83 -5.07 -20.45
C PRO A 8 14.57 -5.89 -20.79
N ASN A 9 14.68 -6.82 -21.73
CA ASN A 9 13.54 -7.68 -22.13
C ASN A 9 12.91 -8.42 -20.93
N ALA A 10 13.71 -8.78 -19.93
CA ALA A 10 13.22 -9.44 -18.71
C ALA A 10 12.33 -8.54 -17.82
N GLN A 11 12.19 -7.25 -18.14
CA GLN A 11 11.32 -6.31 -17.46
C GLN A 11 10.10 -5.89 -18.31
N ILE A 12 9.87 -6.58 -19.42
CA ILE A 12 8.73 -6.35 -20.31
C ILE A 12 7.75 -7.51 -20.13
N TYR A 13 6.55 -7.18 -19.73
CA TYR A 13 5.48 -8.13 -19.46
C TYR A 13 4.30 -7.84 -20.39
N SER A 14 3.75 -8.88 -21.01
CA SER A 14 2.50 -8.78 -21.77
C SER A 14 1.32 -8.82 -20.80
N VAL A 15 0.38 -7.91 -21.00
CA VAL A 15 -0.87 -7.89 -20.22
C VAL A 15 -2.05 -7.80 -21.16
N ASP A 16 -3.09 -8.59 -20.89
CA ASP A 16 -4.37 -8.56 -21.59
C ASP A 16 -5.37 -7.78 -20.73
N THR A 17 -5.73 -6.56 -21.16
CA THR A 17 -6.60 -5.67 -20.39
C THR A 17 -7.20 -4.59 -21.27
N ASP A 18 -8.46 -4.23 -21.00
CA ASP A 18 -9.18 -3.11 -21.62
C ASP A 18 -9.00 -1.78 -20.85
N LEU A 19 -8.15 -1.75 -19.80
CA LEU A 19 -7.93 -0.53 -19.03
C LEU A 19 -7.28 0.57 -19.88
N PRO A 20 -7.73 1.83 -19.75
CA PRO A 20 -7.08 2.95 -20.41
C PRO A 20 -5.63 3.11 -19.93
N TRP A 21 -4.75 3.59 -20.80
CA TRP A 21 -3.32 3.74 -20.51
C TRP A 21 -3.00 4.50 -19.24
N THR A 22 -3.79 5.50 -18.89
CA THR A 22 -3.62 6.29 -17.65
C THR A 22 -3.87 5.45 -16.40
N GLU A 23 -4.82 4.52 -16.44
CA GLU A 23 -5.09 3.60 -15.35
C GLU A 23 -4.06 2.48 -15.34
N LEU A 24 -3.76 1.91 -16.50
CA LEU A 24 -2.73 0.87 -16.66
C LEU A 24 -1.37 1.35 -16.11
N ALA A 25 -0.97 2.58 -16.41
CA ALA A 25 0.28 3.17 -15.91
C ALA A 25 0.33 3.37 -14.38
N ALA A 26 -0.82 3.36 -13.71
CA ALA A 26 -0.89 3.43 -12.24
C ALA A 26 -0.69 2.07 -11.55
N ILE A 27 -0.78 0.95 -12.29
CA ILE A 27 -0.75 -0.40 -11.73
C ILE A 27 0.67 -0.90 -11.41
N PRO A 28 1.67 -0.81 -12.34
CA PRO A 28 3.00 -1.34 -12.10
C PRO A 28 3.63 -0.77 -10.85
N GLU A 29 4.38 -1.61 -10.14
CA GLU A 29 5.02 -1.44 -8.86
C GLU A 29 4.01 -1.25 -7.72
N THR A 30 3.12 -0.26 -7.80
CA THR A 30 2.23 0.14 -6.70
C THR A 30 1.18 -0.93 -6.37
N TYR A 31 0.36 -1.32 -7.36
CA TYR A 31 -0.66 -2.37 -7.14
C TYR A 31 -0.05 -3.76 -7.03
N TYR A 32 1.04 -4.04 -7.73
CA TYR A 32 1.76 -5.31 -7.59
C TYR A 32 2.28 -5.49 -6.16
N THR A 33 2.93 -4.46 -5.61
CA THR A 33 3.41 -4.45 -4.24
C THR A 33 2.26 -4.63 -3.25
N ALA A 34 1.17 -3.87 -3.43
CA ALA A 34 0.00 -3.97 -2.58
C ALA A 34 -0.64 -5.37 -2.63
N PHE A 35 -0.85 -5.91 -3.83
CA PHE A 35 -1.46 -7.22 -4.06
C PHE A 35 -0.69 -8.35 -3.37
N CYS A 36 0.61 -8.45 -3.64
CA CYS A 36 1.43 -9.50 -3.06
C CYS A 36 1.57 -9.37 -1.53
N SER A 37 1.61 -8.13 -1.02
CA SER A 37 1.63 -7.90 0.44
C SER A 37 0.32 -8.29 1.11
N VAL A 38 -0.82 -7.98 0.49
CA VAL A 38 -2.15 -8.37 0.96
C VAL A 38 -2.30 -9.90 0.98
N GLU A 39 -1.74 -10.61 0.01
CA GLU A 39 -1.75 -12.08 0.03
C GLU A 39 -0.94 -12.67 1.18
N ASN A 40 0.22 -12.08 1.50
CA ASN A 40 1.01 -12.51 2.66
C ASN A 40 0.26 -12.31 3.98
N LEU A 41 -0.70 -11.40 4.03
CA LEU A 41 -1.57 -11.20 5.19
C LEU A 41 -2.67 -12.26 5.34
N ARG A 42 -2.91 -13.12 4.34
CA ARG A 42 -3.92 -14.19 4.37
C ARG A 42 -5.28 -13.68 4.86
N ILE A 43 -5.78 -12.63 4.22
CA ILE A 43 -6.98 -11.91 4.65
C ILE A 43 -8.24 -12.71 4.28
N SER A 44 -9.20 -12.76 5.20
CA SER A 44 -10.57 -13.24 5.01
C SER A 44 -11.58 -12.17 5.40
N ALA A 45 -12.85 -12.34 5.07
CA ALA A 45 -13.87 -11.30 5.18
C ALA A 45 -14.13 -10.79 6.62
N GLU A 46 -13.89 -11.64 7.61
CA GLU A 46 -14.09 -11.36 9.04
C GLU A 46 -12.94 -10.56 9.68
N HIS A 47 -11.81 -10.43 8.98
CA HIS A 47 -10.63 -9.76 9.54
C HIS A 47 -10.77 -8.24 9.53
N SER A 48 -10.23 -7.61 10.56
CA SER A 48 -9.94 -6.18 10.60
C SER A 48 -8.52 -5.90 10.09
N VAL A 49 -8.35 -4.86 9.28
CA VAL A 49 -7.08 -4.51 8.65
C VAL A 49 -6.66 -3.10 9.02
N LEU A 50 -5.39 -2.95 9.39
CA LEU A 50 -4.74 -1.66 9.54
C LEU A 50 -3.72 -1.45 8.41
N VAL A 51 -3.78 -0.31 7.73
CA VAL A 51 -2.80 0.07 6.70
C VAL A 51 -1.95 1.22 7.23
N ARG A 52 -0.75 0.91 7.73
CA ARG A 52 0.21 1.91 8.17
C ARG A 52 0.96 2.49 6.97
N GLY A 53 0.78 3.78 6.73
CA GLY A 53 1.12 4.44 5.47
C GLY A 53 -0.07 4.53 4.51
N GLY A 54 -1.29 4.64 5.05
CA GLY A 54 -2.56 4.61 4.30
C GLY A 54 -2.70 5.68 3.21
N ALA A 55 -2.00 6.81 3.32
CA ALA A 55 -1.99 7.86 2.31
C ALA A 55 -0.97 7.62 1.18
N SER A 56 -0.11 6.60 1.27
CA SER A 56 0.85 6.28 0.21
C SER A 56 0.18 5.63 -1.00
N GLY A 57 0.86 5.62 -2.14
CA GLY A 57 0.38 4.94 -3.33
C GLY A 57 0.06 3.47 -3.10
N VAL A 58 0.95 2.74 -2.38
CA VAL A 58 0.74 1.32 -2.03
C VAL A 58 -0.40 1.16 -1.03
N GLY A 59 -0.53 2.07 -0.04
CA GLY A 59 -1.61 2.05 0.94
C GLY A 59 -2.98 2.23 0.31
N VAL A 60 -3.13 3.19 -0.61
CA VAL A 60 -4.37 3.42 -1.37
C VAL A 60 -4.66 2.23 -2.30
N ALA A 61 -3.65 1.66 -2.96
CA ALA A 61 -3.83 0.48 -3.79
C ALA A 61 -4.31 -0.72 -2.95
N ALA A 62 -3.73 -0.96 -1.77
CA ALA A 62 -4.15 -2.02 -0.87
C ALA A 62 -5.61 -1.82 -0.41
N LEU A 63 -5.99 -0.59 -0.03
CA LEU A 63 -7.38 -0.26 0.29
C LEU A 63 -8.32 -0.62 -0.84
N ARG A 64 -8.02 -0.20 -2.07
CA ARG A 64 -8.87 -0.44 -3.24
C ARG A 64 -9.01 -1.92 -3.59
N LEU A 65 -7.91 -2.67 -3.51
CA LEU A 65 -7.92 -4.13 -3.68
C LEU A 65 -8.82 -4.80 -2.64
N LEU A 66 -8.67 -4.43 -1.38
CA LEU A 66 -9.47 -4.99 -0.30
C LEU A 66 -10.95 -4.60 -0.41
N ARG A 67 -11.27 -3.34 -0.71
CA ARG A 67 -12.66 -2.88 -0.91
C ARG A 67 -13.34 -3.56 -2.07
N GLY A 68 -12.62 -3.83 -3.16
CA GLY A 68 -13.17 -4.57 -4.30
C GLY A 68 -13.63 -5.97 -3.90
N LYS A 69 -12.83 -6.70 -3.12
CA LYS A 69 -13.15 -8.07 -2.71
C LYS A 69 -14.01 -8.15 -1.45
N TYR A 70 -13.83 -7.23 -0.51
CA TYR A 70 -14.46 -7.23 0.81
C TYR A 70 -15.06 -5.84 1.11
N PRO A 71 -16.21 -5.49 0.52
CA PRO A 71 -16.77 -4.13 0.61
C PRO A 71 -17.09 -3.70 2.05
N ASP A 72 -17.51 -4.61 2.92
CA ASP A 72 -17.93 -4.33 4.29
C ASP A 72 -16.81 -4.52 5.34
N MET A 73 -15.61 -4.94 4.90
CA MET A 73 -14.47 -5.16 5.81
C MET A 73 -14.09 -3.89 6.55
N ARG A 74 -13.70 -4.02 7.84
CA ARG A 74 -13.08 -2.93 8.56
C ARG A 74 -11.65 -2.73 8.09
N ILE A 75 -11.37 -1.59 7.47
CA ILE A 75 -10.04 -1.19 7.02
C ILE A 75 -9.75 0.20 7.57
N ASP A 76 -8.86 0.30 8.54
CA ASP A 76 -8.43 1.56 9.11
C ASP A 76 -7.10 1.99 8.45
N GLY A 77 -7.00 3.26 8.10
CA GLY A 77 -5.78 3.84 7.54
C GLY A 77 -5.02 4.66 8.58
N ILE A 78 -3.72 4.85 8.36
CA ILE A 78 -2.90 5.68 9.23
C ILE A 78 -2.34 6.86 8.47
N THR A 79 -2.36 8.03 9.10
CA THR A 79 -1.69 9.24 8.64
C THR A 79 -1.08 10.01 9.81
N ARG A 80 0.00 10.75 9.55
CA ARG A 80 0.56 11.75 10.49
C ARG A 80 -0.16 13.09 10.38
N ARG A 81 -0.99 13.27 9.36
CA ARG A 81 -1.65 14.52 9.00
C ARG A 81 -3.15 14.43 9.27
N ALA A 82 -3.60 15.06 10.35
CA ALA A 82 -5.01 15.07 10.73
C ALA A 82 -5.92 15.73 9.66
N ASP A 83 -5.39 16.68 8.89
CA ASP A 83 -6.09 17.34 7.77
C ASP A 83 -6.42 16.40 6.61
N MET A 84 -5.72 15.27 6.48
CA MET A 84 -5.99 14.24 5.46
C MET A 84 -7.14 13.30 5.84
N ARG A 85 -7.62 13.34 7.07
CA ARG A 85 -8.63 12.39 7.58
C ARG A 85 -9.87 12.32 6.68
N SER A 86 -10.47 13.46 6.36
CA SER A 86 -11.70 13.49 5.54
C SER A 86 -11.49 12.91 4.15
N SER A 87 -10.37 13.22 3.50
CA SER A 87 -10.04 12.72 2.17
C SER A 87 -9.82 11.20 2.17
N LEU A 88 -9.14 10.67 3.18
CA LEU A 88 -8.88 9.24 3.31
C LEU A 88 -10.17 8.46 3.65
N LEU A 89 -11.05 9.00 4.48
CA LEU A 89 -12.39 8.42 4.72
C LEU A 89 -13.22 8.39 3.42
N ALA A 90 -13.18 9.48 2.63
CA ALA A 90 -13.87 9.54 1.34
C ALA A 90 -13.29 8.55 0.31
N GLU A 91 -12.01 8.18 0.41
CA GLU A 91 -11.38 7.15 -0.43
C GLU A 91 -11.89 5.73 -0.07
N GLY A 92 -12.36 5.52 1.16
CA GLY A 92 -12.99 4.26 1.56
C GLY A 92 -12.41 3.61 2.82
N TYR A 93 -11.52 4.25 3.55
CA TYR A 93 -11.14 3.77 4.89
C TYR A 93 -12.33 3.83 5.84
N THR A 94 -12.43 2.87 6.74
CA THR A 94 -13.48 2.83 7.78
C THR A 94 -13.20 3.87 8.87
N ASP A 95 -11.95 3.99 9.26
CA ASP A 95 -11.48 5.00 10.21
C ASP A 95 -10.03 5.39 9.91
N ILE A 96 -9.58 6.50 10.47
CA ILE A 96 -8.21 6.98 10.33
C ILE A 96 -7.59 7.14 11.72
N VAL A 97 -6.50 6.43 11.93
CA VAL A 97 -5.68 6.51 13.14
C VAL A 97 -4.55 7.51 12.90
N ILE A 98 -4.25 8.33 13.89
CA ILE A 98 -3.13 9.27 13.82
C ILE A 98 -1.86 8.56 14.32
N ASP A 99 -0.78 8.71 13.55
CA ASP A 99 0.57 8.33 13.97
C ASP A 99 1.29 9.59 14.49
N ARG A 100 1.64 9.58 15.76
CA ARG A 100 2.43 10.64 16.36
C ARG A 100 3.82 10.10 16.71
N ASP A 101 4.81 10.53 15.94
CA ASP A 101 6.22 10.17 16.15
C ASP A 101 6.46 8.66 16.22
N GLY A 102 5.80 7.89 15.34
CA GLY A 102 5.93 6.44 15.25
C GLY A 102 5.09 5.67 16.27
N ARG A 103 4.16 6.32 16.95
CA ARG A 103 3.18 5.72 17.86
C ARG A 103 1.77 5.93 17.38
N LEU A 104 0.97 4.89 17.40
CA LEU A 104 -0.42 4.94 17.01
C LEU A 104 -1.29 5.45 18.17
N GLU A 105 -2.09 6.49 17.91
CA GLU A 105 -3.07 7.01 18.87
C GLU A 105 -4.36 6.17 18.82
N THR A 106 -4.27 4.89 19.23
CA THR A 106 -5.42 3.99 19.30
C THR A 106 -5.17 2.87 20.31
N GLU A 107 -6.24 2.41 20.95
CA GLU A 107 -6.25 1.20 21.79
C GLU A 107 -6.75 -0.04 21.03
N ARG A 108 -7.06 0.10 19.74
CA ARG A 108 -7.56 -1.00 18.93
C ARG A 108 -6.46 -1.96 18.55
N SER A 109 -6.84 -3.25 18.48
CA SER A 109 -6.05 -4.29 17.86
C SER A 109 -6.68 -4.74 16.54
N TYR A 110 -5.85 -5.26 15.64
CA TYR A 110 -6.23 -5.66 14.29
C TYR A 110 -5.76 -7.08 13.99
N ASP A 111 -6.52 -7.79 13.18
CA ASP A 111 -6.14 -9.12 12.74
C ASP A 111 -4.98 -9.09 11.75
N ARG A 112 -4.90 -8.02 10.94
CA ARG A 112 -3.90 -7.86 9.88
C ARG A 112 -3.37 -6.45 9.84
N ILE A 113 -2.05 -6.32 9.73
CA ILE A 113 -1.38 -5.01 9.60
C ILE A 113 -0.48 -5.01 8.36
N LEU A 114 -0.75 -4.11 7.43
CA LEU A 114 0.15 -3.78 6.34
C LEU A 114 1.05 -2.62 6.76
N GLU A 115 2.35 -2.88 6.92
CA GLU A 115 3.33 -1.91 7.38
C GLU A 115 4.14 -1.37 6.19
N LEU A 116 3.98 -0.07 5.89
CA LEU A 116 4.61 0.58 4.74
C LEU A 116 5.59 1.68 5.13
N ILE A 117 5.76 1.94 6.42
CA ILE A 117 6.62 3.04 6.90
C ILE A 117 8.08 2.59 6.93
N ASP A 118 8.46 1.79 7.91
CA ASP A 118 9.80 1.20 8.01
C ASP A 118 9.95 0.28 9.23
N PRO A 119 11.08 -0.43 9.35
CA PRO A 119 11.34 -1.28 10.50
C PRO A 119 11.28 -0.58 11.87
N ALA A 120 11.54 0.72 11.96
CA ALA A 120 11.56 1.42 13.26
C ALA A 120 10.20 1.46 13.96
N VAL A 121 9.09 1.36 13.20
CA VAL A 121 7.74 1.38 13.76
C VAL A 121 7.12 -0.01 13.94
N ILE A 122 7.83 -1.09 13.55
CA ILE A 122 7.31 -2.46 13.68
C ILE A 122 6.96 -2.82 15.14
N LYS A 123 7.81 -2.45 16.10
CA LYS A 123 7.53 -2.71 17.52
C LYS A 123 6.24 -2.06 18.01
N ASP A 124 5.92 -0.87 17.52
CA ASP A 124 4.67 -0.21 17.84
C ASP A 124 3.49 -0.91 17.14
N SER A 125 3.62 -1.20 15.84
CA SER A 125 2.60 -1.93 15.08
C SER A 125 2.27 -3.31 15.69
N MET A 126 3.27 -4.03 16.20
CA MET A 126 3.07 -5.33 16.85
C MET A 126 2.17 -5.28 18.09
N LYS A 127 2.19 -4.17 18.84
CA LYS A 127 1.31 -3.98 20.01
C LYS A 127 -0.17 -3.90 19.65
N HIS A 128 -0.45 -3.62 18.39
CA HIS A 128 -1.80 -3.49 17.87
C HIS A 128 -2.27 -4.72 17.08
N LEU A 129 -1.55 -5.86 17.18
CA LEU A 129 -2.01 -7.14 16.62
C LEU A 129 -2.90 -7.89 17.60
N CYS A 130 -3.98 -8.45 17.07
CA CYS A 130 -4.75 -9.49 17.76
C CYS A 130 -3.93 -10.79 17.86
N ARG A 131 -4.31 -11.67 18.77
CA ARG A 131 -3.78 -13.03 18.82
C ARG A 131 -3.93 -13.73 17.47
N PHE A 132 -2.88 -14.39 16.98
CA PHE A 132 -2.77 -14.97 15.64
C PHE A 132 -2.86 -13.95 14.50
N GLY A 133 -2.66 -12.67 14.81
CA GLY A 133 -2.56 -11.61 13.82
C GLY A 133 -1.29 -11.70 12.99
N ILE A 134 -1.35 -11.14 11.78
CA ILE A 134 -0.21 -11.12 10.84
C ILE A 134 0.14 -9.67 10.52
N LEU A 135 1.41 -9.31 10.68
CA LEU A 135 1.99 -8.07 10.19
C LEU A 135 2.86 -8.37 8.97
N CYS A 136 2.60 -7.70 7.85
CA CYS A 136 3.44 -7.73 6.66
C CYS A 136 4.21 -6.41 6.51
N SER A 137 5.53 -6.46 6.68
CA SER A 137 6.41 -5.32 6.46
C SER A 137 6.85 -5.29 5.00
N THR A 138 6.52 -4.19 4.31
CA THR A 138 6.78 -4.06 2.87
C THR A 138 7.45 -2.74 2.53
N GLY A 139 7.10 -1.66 3.22
CA GLY A 139 7.55 -0.32 2.89
C GLY A 139 8.77 0.15 3.64
N GLN A 140 9.39 1.20 3.11
CA GLN A 140 10.56 1.88 3.69
C GLN A 140 10.41 3.41 3.53
N LEU A 141 9.18 3.90 3.63
CA LEU A 141 8.84 5.32 3.47
C LEU A 141 9.50 6.22 4.53
N GLY A 142 9.78 5.68 5.71
CA GLY A 142 10.44 6.39 6.81
C GLY A 142 11.97 6.46 6.67
N GLY A 143 12.56 5.70 5.74
CA GLY A 143 13.99 5.73 5.44
C GLY A 143 14.89 4.91 6.39
N LYS A 144 14.31 4.07 7.24
CA LYS A 144 15.04 3.08 8.03
C LYS A 144 15.00 1.73 7.32
N TRP A 145 16.13 1.01 7.31
CA TRP A 145 16.31 -0.21 6.52
C TRP A 145 16.42 -1.46 7.37
N TYR A 146 16.74 -1.30 8.64
CA TYR A 146 17.03 -2.40 9.53
C TYR A 146 16.15 -2.35 10.78
N LEU A 147 15.74 -3.52 11.25
CA LEU A 147 15.06 -3.72 12.52
C LEU A 147 16.14 -3.88 13.60
N GLU A 148 16.46 -2.78 14.27
CA GLU A 148 17.50 -2.74 15.29
C GLU A 148 16.92 -3.12 16.67
N GLN A 149 17.74 -3.77 17.51
CA GLN A 149 17.41 -4.10 18.91
C GLN A 149 16.03 -4.78 19.05
N PHE A 150 15.73 -5.74 18.18
CA PHE A 150 14.48 -6.48 18.17
C PHE A 150 14.65 -7.84 18.84
N ASP A 151 13.99 -8.05 19.96
CA ASP A 151 13.92 -9.34 20.65
C ASP A 151 12.68 -10.09 20.19
N LEU A 152 12.90 -11.25 19.54
CA LEU A 152 11.79 -12.06 18.99
C LEU A 152 10.81 -12.55 20.05
N ILE A 153 11.22 -12.69 21.31
CA ILE A 153 10.36 -13.18 22.38
C ILE A 153 9.57 -12.03 23.02
N ILE A 154 10.20 -10.86 23.12
CA ILE A 154 9.62 -9.71 23.84
C ILE A 154 8.85 -8.77 22.89
N ASP A 155 9.41 -8.52 21.70
CA ASP A 155 8.88 -7.50 20.78
C ASP A 155 7.84 -8.03 19.78
N LEU A 156 7.79 -9.36 19.52
CA LEU A 156 6.65 -9.97 18.83
C LEU A 156 5.46 -10.01 19.78
N ALA A 157 4.27 -9.65 19.30
CA ALA A 157 3.04 -9.88 20.03
C ALA A 157 2.83 -11.40 20.23
N GLU A 158 2.28 -11.79 21.39
CA GLU A 158 2.04 -13.18 21.72
C GLU A 158 1.22 -13.89 20.64
N ASP A 159 1.66 -15.08 20.23
CA ASP A 159 0.99 -15.89 19.19
C ASP A 159 0.73 -15.13 17.87
N SER A 160 1.64 -14.25 17.45
CA SER A 160 1.50 -13.46 16.21
C SER A 160 2.56 -13.82 15.17
N TYR A 161 2.40 -13.27 13.95
CA TYR A 161 3.28 -13.54 12.84
C TYR A 161 3.82 -12.24 12.24
N LEU A 162 5.12 -12.22 11.97
CA LEU A 162 5.78 -11.18 11.18
C LEU A 162 6.22 -11.77 9.84
N THR A 163 5.79 -11.16 8.75
CA THR A 163 6.19 -11.51 7.39
C THR A 163 6.61 -10.26 6.62
N SER A 164 7.17 -10.44 5.44
CA SER A 164 7.56 -9.32 4.58
C SER A 164 7.33 -9.66 3.11
N PHE A 165 7.28 -8.63 2.28
CA PHE A 165 7.26 -8.76 0.83
C PHE A 165 8.30 -7.84 0.20
N TYR A 166 9.07 -8.36 -0.76
CA TYR A 166 10.02 -7.62 -1.57
C TYR A 166 9.54 -7.53 -3.02
N SER A 167 9.27 -6.31 -3.48
CA SER A 167 8.67 -6.06 -4.82
C SER A 167 9.67 -6.06 -5.98
N GLY A 168 10.98 -6.18 -5.71
CA GLY A 168 12.02 -6.15 -6.74
C GLY A 168 12.06 -7.36 -7.68
N ASN A 169 11.42 -8.47 -7.31
CA ASN A 169 11.34 -9.68 -8.12
C ASN A 169 9.93 -9.83 -8.72
N VAL A 170 9.66 -9.08 -9.79
CA VAL A 170 8.38 -9.18 -10.50
C VAL A 170 8.30 -10.51 -11.25
N ARG A 171 7.17 -11.20 -11.13
CA ARG A 171 6.85 -12.45 -11.85
C ARG A 171 5.61 -12.22 -12.69
N GLU A 172 5.68 -12.62 -13.96
CA GLU A 172 4.59 -12.46 -14.92
C GLU A 172 3.29 -13.15 -14.46
N GLU A 173 3.40 -14.35 -13.88
CA GLU A 173 2.26 -15.09 -13.31
C GLU A 173 1.52 -14.25 -12.25
N ARG A 174 2.27 -13.60 -11.38
CA ARG A 174 1.69 -12.77 -10.31
C ARG A 174 1.08 -11.46 -10.83
N LEU A 175 1.63 -10.92 -11.93
CA LEU A 175 1.00 -9.80 -12.62
C LEU A 175 -0.33 -10.23 -13.23
N ASN A 176 -0.40 -11.38 -13.89
CA ASN A 176 -1.61 -11.91 -14.48
C ASN A 176 -2.69 -12.20 -13.40
N GLU A 177 -2.28 -12.75 -12.24
CA GLU A 177 -3.16 -12.91 -11.08
C GLU A 177 -3.73 -11.57 -10.58
N LEU A 178 -2.89 -10.53 -10.53
CA LEU A 178 -3.32 -9.18 -10.16
C LEU A 178 -4.36 -8.62 -11.17
N PHE A 179 -4.11 -8.73 -12.48
CA PHE A 179 -5.06 -8.26 -13.49
C PHE A 179 -6.38 -9.03 -13.41
N ALA A 180 -6.33 -10.35 -13.28
CA ALA A 180 -7.51 -11.18 -13.08
C ALA A 180 -8.28 -10.80 -11.78
N TYR A 181 -7.55 -10.43 -10.72
CA TYR A 181 -8.16 -9.94 -9.48
C TYR A 181 -8.85 -8.60 -9.69
N ILE A 182 -8.20 -7.65 -10.36
CA ILE A 182 -8.74 -6.32 -10.67
C ILE A 182 -10.05 -6.45 -11.45
N ASP A 183 -10.07 -7.27 -12.48
CA ASP A 183 -11.26 -7.51 -13.30
C ASP A 183 -12.37 -8.19 -12.49
N ARG A 184 -12.06 -9.31 -11.85
CA ARG A 184 -13.02 -10.12 -11.07
C ARG A 184 -13.73 -9.31 -9.99
N TYR A 185 -13.02 -8.46 -9.28
CA TYR A 185 -13.56 -7.68 -8.16
C TYR A 185 -13.85 -6.23 -8.52
N ARG A 186 -13.73 -5.88 -9.81
CA ARG A 186 -13.98 -4.53 -10.34
C ARG A 186 -13.25 -3.46 -9.53
N VAL A 187 -11.97 -3.74 -9.26
CA VAL A 187 -11.14 -2.84 -8.47
C VAL A 187 -11.00 -1.51 -9.18
N ARG A 188 -11.33 -0.43 -8.49
CA ARG A 188 -11.22 0.91 -9.06
C ARG A 188 -9.75 1.32 -9.19
N ILE A 189 -9.25 1.35 -10.42
CA ILE A 189 -7.92 1.89 -10.73
C ILE A 189 -8.09 3.35 -11.12
N ARG A 190 -7.55 4.25 -10.30
CA ARG A 190 -7.62 5.68 -10.58
C ARG A 190 -6.32 6.35 -10.12
N PRO A 191 -5.53 6.95 -11.04
CA PRO A 191 -4.48 7.86 -10.62
C PRO A 191 -5.10 9.04 -9.86
N GLU A 192 -4.39 9.55 -8.87
CA GLU A 192 -4.82 10.73 -8.14
C GLU A 192 -4.79 11.95 -9.04
N LYS A 193 -3.71 12.09 -9.80
CA LYS A 193 -3.52 13.21 -10.72
C LYS A 193 -2.76 12.77 -11.97
N ILE A 194 -3.14 13.37 -13.09
CA ILE A 194 -2.51 13.16 -14.38
C ILE A 194 -1.91 14.49 -14.83
N PHE A 195 -0.66 14.46 -15.29
CA PHE A 195 0.04 15.61 -15.86
C PHE A 195 0.52 15.24 -17.25
N SER A 196 0.66 16.26 -18.12
CA SER A 196 1.39 16.10 -19.37
C SER A 196 2.91 16.07 -19.13
N LEU A 197 3.67 15.54 -20.09
CA LEU A 197 5.14 15.56 -20.02
C LEU A 197 5.71 16.99 -19.90
N SER A 198 5.05 17.98 -20.49
CA SER A 198 5.44 19.40 -20.38
C SER A 198 5.30 19.94 -18.94
N GLU A 199 4.44 19.34 -18.12
CA GLU A 199 4.18 19.72 -16.72
C GLU A 199 5.01 18.89 -15.72
N ILE A 200 6.06 18.20 -16.18
CA ILE A 200 6.85 17.27 -15.33
C ILE A 200 7.39 17.95 -14.07
N ILE A 201 7.77 19.22 -14.14
CA ILE A 201 8.26 19.97 -12.97
C ILE A 201 7.16 20.13 -11.93
N ASP A 202 5.94 20.44 -12.36
CA ASP A 202 4.79 20.63 -11.47
C ASP A 202 4.32 19.30 -10.90
N ALA A 203 4.43 18.19 -11.67
CA ALA A 203 4.19 16.86 -11.17
C ALA A 203 5.16 16.47 -10.02
N HIS A 204 6.45 16.77 -10.16
CA HIS A 204 7.44 16.56 -9.08
C HIS A 204 7.13 17.43 -7.85
N ARG A 205 6.86 18.74 -8.05
CA ARG A 205 6.47 19.64 -6.96
C ARG A 205 5.22 19.15 -6.23
N TYR A 206 4.24 18.64 -6.98
CA TYR A 206 3.03 18.08 -6.40
C TYR A 206 3.33 16.86 -5.51
N LEU A 207 4.15 15.91 -5.96
CA LEU A 207 4.57 14.76 -5.16
C LEU A 207 5.36 15.19 -3.90
N GLU A 208 6.27 16.15 -4.05
CA GLU A 208 7.10 16.65 -2.94
C GLU A 208 6.29 17.44 -1.92
N SER A 209 5.21 18.10 -2.32
CA SER A 209 4.33 18.86 -1.42
C SER A 209 3.63 17.96 -0.40
N ARG A 210 3.54 16.64 -0.67
CA ARG A 210 2.83 15.66 0.16
C ARG A 210 1.39 16.04 0.48
N THR A 211 0.76 16.85 -0.37
CA THR A 211 -0.62 17.30 -0.20
C THR A 211 -1.63 16.29 -0.72
N GLY A 212 -1.20 15.40 -1.59
CA GLY A 212 -2.00 14.36 -2.19
C GLY A 212 -1.78 12.97 -1.58
N PHE A 213 -2.51 12.00 -2.11
CA PHE A 213 -2.38 10.57 -1.78
C PHE A 213 -2.59 9.72 -3.04
N GLY A 214 -1.95 8.56 -3.10
CA GLY A 214 -2.08 7.67 -4.25
C GLY A 214 -1.00 7.87 -5.33
N LYS A 215 -1.35 7.62 -6.60
CA LYS A 215 -0.42 7.58 -7.73
C LYS A 215 -0.60 8.76 -8.68
N VAL A 216 0.51 9.37 -9.09
CA VAL A 216 0.55 10.39 -10.15
C VAL A 216 1.02 9.75 -11.44
N VAL A 217 0.39 10.09 -12.56
CA VAL A 217 0.70 9.57 -13.89
C VAL A 217 1.08 10.73 -14.81
N ILE A 218 2.08 10.50 -15.66
CA ILE A 218 2.49 11.42 -16.73
C ILE A 218 2.06 10.83 -18.07
N VAL A 219 1.38 11.63 -18.88
CA VAL A 219 1.04 11.30 -20.26
C VAL A 219 1.98 12.04 -21.22
N ILE A 220 2.33 11.36 -22.30
CA ILE A 220 3.26 11.84 -23.36
C ILE A 220 2.45 12.35 -24.54
#